data_8dbef181e6b2cc0d579e8c4ac207aef3
#
_entry.id   8dbef181e6b2cc0d579e8c4ac207aef3
#
_cell.length_a   1.000
_cell.length_b   1.000
_cell.length_c   1.000
_cell.angle_alpha   90.00
_cell.angle_beta   90.00
_cell.angle_gamma   90.00
#
_symmetry.space_group_name_H-M   'P 1'
#
loop_
_entity.id
_entity.type
_entity.pdbx_description
1 polymer ?
#
loop_
_entity_poly.entity_id
_entity_poly.type
_entity_poly.pdbx_seq_one_letter_code
_entity_poly.pdbx_strand_id
1 'polypeptide(L)'
;RLLVARPCKDGFKVIDAFSRVVRLGEGVREKGYLCQAAMDRAIDALKVCSKKLRKHPGAKLHAVATEACRTAKNRDEFVRKVFDETGIELKIINPDEESRLALQACSALLDERPYAVVFDIGGGSTEICWIKVDNMGQTQCIETLSMPCGVLCLTERYAGIEQRRDRFEAMRTEIRDRLRDFASRNCCSDILDDGKVQMVGTSGTVTTFCGIALGLERYERHKVDGSDLRFDDAERVTELLLRMEADKRKGHPCIGNQRAELMDAGAAIFAAIRDIWPLATLKVADRGLREGILVDLMRADGHAIDPCDARRHTVSHISANP
;
A
#
# COMPACT_ATOMS: atom_id res chain seq x y z
N ARG A 1 -6.53 -0.16 -10.11
CA ARG A 1 -6.13 1.25 -9.88
C ARG A 1 -5.42 1.80 -11.10
N LEU A 2 -5.71 3.03 -11.49
CA LEU A 2 -5.03 3.76 -12.58
C LEU A 2 -4.53 5.10 -12.03
N LEU A 3 -3.36 5.53 -12.52
CA LEU A 3 -2.83 6.86 -12.31
C LEU A 3 -2.25 7.37 -13.63
N VAL A 4 -2.70 8.53 -14.08
CA VAL A 4 -2.20 9.19 -15.28
C VAL A 4 -1.57 10.50 -14.85
N ALA A 5 -0.34 10.74 -15.25
CA ALA A 5 0.39 11.94 -14.87
C ALA A 5 1.16 12.54 -16.05
N ARG A 6 1.53 13.80 -15.88
CA ARG A 6 2.38 14.56 -16.79
C ARG A 6 3.62 15.01 -16.03
N PRO A 7 4.83 14.89 -16.62
CA PRO A 7 6.02 15.48 -16.04
C PRO A 7 5.85 17.00 -15.86
N CYS A 8 6.41 17.54 -14.79
CA CYS A 8 6.52 18.97 -14.58
C CYS A 8 7.91 19.27 -13.94
N LYS A 9 8.27 20.54 -13.82
CA LYS A 9 9.60 20.97 -13.39
C LYS A 9 10.02 20.35 -12.07
N ASP A 10 9.05 20.14 -11.15
CA ASP A 10 9.27 19.65 -9.79
C ASP A 10 8.60 18.27 -9.58
N GLY A 11 8.74 17.33 -10.53
CA GLY A 11 8.20 15.98 -10.42
C GLY A 11 7.08 15.69 -11.45
N PHE A 12 5.87 15.39 -10.99
CA PHE A 12 4.74 15.12 -11.90
C PHE A 12 3.41 15.65 -11.36
N LYS A 13 2.53 16.00 -12.29
CA LYS A 13 1.14 16.38 -11.99
C LYS A 13 0.19 15.26 -12.40
N VAL A 14 -0.60 14.75 -11.46
CA VAL A 14 -1.68 13.80 -11.76
C VAL A 14 -2.78 14.51 -12.54
N ILE A 15 -3.17 13.95 -13.68
CA ILE A 15 -4.20 14.49 -14.58
C ILE A 15 -5.45 13.62 -14.67
N ASP A 16 -5.33 12.33 -14.40
CA ASP A 16 -6.47 11.42 -14.25
C ASP A 16 -6.14 10.28 -13.30
N ALA A 17 -7.14 9.74 -12.63
CA ALA A 17 -6.99 8.61 -11.74
C ALA A 17 -8.25 7.76 -11.68
N PHE A 18 -8.09 6.48 -11.29
CA PHE A 18 -9.19 5.60 -10.97
C PHE A 18 -8.77 4.59 -9.91
N SER A 19 -9.64 4.31 -8.95
CA SER A 19 -9.42 3.32 -7.91
C SER A 19 -10.70 2.56 -7.61
N ARG A 20 -10.60 1.22 -7.61
CA ARG A 20 -11.68 0.32 -7.18
C ARG A 20 -11.07 -0.87 -6.47
N VAL A 21 -11.64 -1.27 -5.34
CA VAL A 21 -11.27 -2.50 -4.65
C VAL A 21 -12.01 -3.65 -5.34
N VAL A 22 -11.28 -4.57 -5.96
CA VAL A 22 -11.85 -5.70 -6.73
C VAL A 22 -11.66 -7.04 -6.04
N ARG A 23 -10.87 -7.10 -4.95
CA ARG A 23 -10.57 -8.33 -4.18
C ARG A 23 -10.15 -9.48 -5.10
N LEU A 24 -9.22 -9.23 -6.04
CA LEU A 24 -8.79 -10.24 -7.02
C LEU A 24 -8.23 -11.50 -6.35
N GLY A 25 -7.55 -11.36 -5.20
CA GLY A 25 -6.97 -12.47 -4.44
C GLY A 25 -7.95 -13.25 -3.57
N GLU A 26 -9.26 -12.95 -3.61
CA GLU A 26 -10.29 -13.64 -2.82
C GLU A 26 -10.26 -15.15 -3.06
N GLY A 27 -10.03 -15.95 -2.00
CA GLY A 27 -9.96 -17.40 -2.03
C GLY A 27 -8.77 -18.01 -2.77
N VAL A 28 -7.85 -17.21 -3.30
CA VAL A 28 -6.71 -17.73 -4.10
C VAL A 28 -5.80 -18.62 -3.26
N ARG A 29 -5.57 -18.27 -1.99
CA ARG A 29 -4.70 -19.06 -1.11
C ARG A 29 -5.24 -20.45 -0.82
N GLU A 30 -6.55 -20.56 -0.63
CA GLU A 30 -7.21 -21.83 -0.35
C GLU A 30 -7.34 -22.69 -1.59
N LYS A 31 -7.80 -22.08 -2.69
CA LYS A 31 -8.16 -22.78 -3.94
C LYS A 31 -7.01 -22.88 -4.94
N GLY A 32 -6.03 -22.01 -4.85
CA GLY A 32 -4.91 -21.90 -5.81
C GLY A 32 -5.29 -21.26 -7.16
N TYR A 33 -6.51 -20.71 -7.29
CA TYR A 33 -7.04 -20.13 -8.53
C TYR A 33 -7.78 -18.83 -8.27
N LEU A 34 -7.70 -17.90 -9.22
CA LEU A 34 -8.58 -16.73 -9.26
C LEU A 34 -10.01 -17.23 -9.56
N CYS A 35 -10.98 -16.87 -8.73
CA CYS A 35 -12.36 -17.22 -9.01
C CYS A 35 -12.95 -16.33 -10.11
N GLN A 36 -13.91 -16.86 -10.89
CA GLN A 36 -14.48 -16.16 -12.04
C GLN A 36 -15.06 -14.81 -11.65
N ALA A 37 -15.80 -14.72 -10.55
CA ALA A 37 -16.39 -13.48 -10.09
C ALA A 37 -15.32 -12.38 -9.74
N ALA A 38 -14.15 -12.77 -9.21
CA ALA A 38 -13.06 -11.82 -8.93
C ALA A 38 -12.38 -11.36 -10.22
N MET A 39 -12.21 -12.27 -11.19
CA MET A 39 -11.69 -11.92 -12.52
C MET A 39 -12.65 -10.94 -13.24
N ASP A 40 -13.94 -11.19 -13.22
CA ASP A 40 -14.95 -10.33 -13.86
C ASP A 40 -14.96 -8.92 -13.24
N ARG A 41 -14.95 -8.83 -11.91
CA ARG A 41 -14.84 -7.54 -11.20
C ARG A 41 -13.56 -6.76 -11.58
N ALA A 42 -12.46 -7.47 -11.75
CA ALA A 42 -11.18 -6.86 -12.12
C ALA A 42 -11.19 -6.38 -13.57
N ILE A 43 -11.72 -7.20 -14.49
CA ILE A 43 -11.86 -6.86 -15.92
C ILE A 43 -12.78 -5.66 -16.09
N ASP A 44 -13.91 -5.60 -15.40
CA ASP A 44 -14.81 -4.44 -15.44
C ASP A 44 -14.13 -3.16 -14.95
N ALA A 45 -13.32 -3.25 -13.88
CA ALA A 45 -12.51 -2.12 -13.44
C ALA A 45 -11.45 -1.71 -14.48
N LEU A 46 -10.82 -2.68 -15.15
CA LEU A 46 -9.83 -2.42 -16.20
C LEU A 46 -10.46 -1.87 -17.49
N LYS A 47 -11.69 -2.23 -17.82
CA LYS A 47 -12.47 -1.58 -18.91
C LYS A 47 -12.64 -0.07 -18.64
N VAL A 48 -12.90 0.32 -17.39
CA VAL A 48 -12.95 1.74 -17.02
C VAL A 48 -11.58 2.39 -17.20
N CYS A 49 -10.50 1.71 -16.78
CA CYS A 49 -9.13 2.19 -17.00
C CYS A 49 -8.83 2.37 -18.49
N SER A 50 -9.16 1.39 -19.34
CA SER A 50 -8.96 1.46 -20.78
C SER A 50 -9.72 2.65 -21.43
N LYS A 51 -10.98 2.89 -21.00
CA LYS A 51 -11.74 4.07 -21.47
C LYS A 51 -11.07 5.40 -21.08
N LYS A 52 -10.48 5.48 -19.89
CA LYS A 52 -9.73 6.66 -19.43
C LYS A 52 -8.44 6.83 -20.22
N LEU A 53 -7.67 5.76 -20.42
CA LEU A 53 -6.41 5.79 -21.18
C LEU A 53 -6.60 6.29 -22.61
N ARG A 54 -7.71 5.95 -23.27
CA ARG A 54 -8.05 6.46 -24.62
C ARG A 54 -8.17 7.98 -24.70
N LYS A 55 -8.39 8.68 -23.58
CA LYS A 55 -8.40 10.15 -23.50
C LYS A 55 -7.00 10.75 -23.49
N HIS A 56 -5.98 9.93 -23.35
CA HIS A 56 -4.58 10.34 -23.27
C HIS A 56 -3.74 9.63 -24.35
N PRO A 57 -3.99 9.91 -25.65
CA PRO A 57 -3.27 9.28 -26.74
C PRO A 57 -1.77 9.62 -26.64
N GLY A 58 -0.91 8.64 -26.87
CA GLY A 58 0.55 8.79 -26.77
C GLY A 58 1.11 8.65 -25.34
N ALA A 59 0.26 8.46 -24.31
CA ALA A 59 0.76 8.17 -22.98
C ALA A 59 1.44 6.79 -22.92
N LYS A 60 2.63 6.71 -22.35
CA LYS A 60 3.28 5.44 -22.05
C LYS A 60 2.52 4.72 -20.93
N LEU A 61 2.31 3.43 -21.09
CA LEU A 61 1.58 2.60 -20.13
C LEU A 61 2.49 1.52 -19.56
N HIS A 62 2.47 1.39 -18.24
CA HIS A 62 3.02 0.24 -17.54
C HIS A 62 1.95 -0.29 -16.58
N ALA A 63 1.47 -1.50 -16.84
CA ALA A 63 0.44 -2.14 -16.02
C ALA A 63 1.01 -3.40 -15.37
N VAL A 64 0.88 -3.49 -14.05
CA VAL A 64 1.43 -4.60 -13.27
C VAL A 64 0.37 -5.31 -12.45
N ALA A 65 0.61 -6.60 -12.23
CA ALA A 65 -0.13 -7.43 -11.30
C ALA A 65 0.84 -8.05 -10.28
N THR A 66 0.36 -8.26 -9.06
CA THR A 66 1.18 -8.63 -7.91
C THR A 66 0.74 -9.97 -7.31
N GLU A 67 0.76 -10.12 -5.99
CA GLU A 67 0.60 -11.37 -5.24
C GLU A 67 -0.54 -12.28 -5.71
N ALA A 68 -1.75 -11.77 -5.95
CA ALA A 68 -2.87 -12.59 -6.38
C ALA A 68 -2.61 -13.32 -7.70
N CYS A 69 -1.96 -12.65 -8.67
CA CYS A 69 -1.59 -13.25 -9.94
C CYS A 69 -0.34 -14.13 -9.83
N ARG A 70 0.63 -13.77 -8.96
CA ARG A 70 1.79 -14.63 -8.71
C ARG A 70 1.39 -16.00 -8.20
N THR A 71 0.43 -16.04 -7.29
CA THR A 71 -0.01 -17.26 -6.60
C THR A 71 -0.96 -18.11 -7.43
N ALA A 72 -1.79 -17.50 -8.27
CA ALA A 72 -2.85 -18.21 -8.99
C ALA A 72 -2.34 -19.07 -10.15
N LYS A 73 -2.82 -20.31 -10.23
CA LYS A 73 -2.49 -21.25 -11.32
C LYS A 73 -3.10 -20.84 -12.67
N ASN A 74 -4.24 -20.15 -12.66
CA ASN A 74 -4.93 -19.66 -13.86
C ASN A 74 -4.59 -18.20 -14.21
N ARG A 75 -3.45 -17.68 -13.72
CA ARG A 75 -3.01 -16.30 -13.98
C ARG A 75 -2.90 -15.96 -15.46
N ASP A 76 -2.43 -16.92 -16.29
CA ASP A 76 -2.21 -16.68 -17.72
C ASP A 76 -3.57 -16.55 -18.47
N GLU A 77 -4.58 -17.27 -18.04
CA GLU A 77 -5.95 -17.09 -18.51
C GLU A 77 -6.47 -15.68 -18.19
N PHE A 78 -6.27 -15.24 -16.95
CA PHE A 78 -6.67 -13.89 -16.52
C PHE A 78 -5.94 -12.80 -17.32
N VAL A 79 -4.62 -12.89 -17.46
CA VAL A 79 -3.81 -11.93 -18.23
C VAL A 79 -4.28 -11.85 -19.67
N ARG A 80 -4.54 -12.98 -20.31
CA ARG A 80 -5.08 -13.06 -21.69
C ARG A 80 -6.44 -12.38 -21.79
N LYS A 81 -7.40 -12.74 -20.92
CA LYS A 81 -8.73 -12.10 -20.90
C LYS A 81 -8.64 -10.58 -20.72
N VAL A 82 -7.75 -10.10 -19.85
CA VAL A 82 -7.52 -8.65 -19.68
C VAL A 82 -7.07 -8.02 -20.98
N PHE A 83 -6.11 -8.61 -21.67
CA PHE A 83 -5.62 -8.10 -22.96
C PHE A 83 -6.73 -8.11 -24.02
N ASP A 84 -7.45 -9.23 -24.18
CA ASP A 84 -8.49 -9.39 -25.18
C ASP A 84 -9.64 -8.38 -24.99
N GLU A 85 -10.03 -8.10 -23.74
CA GLU A 85 -11.18 -7.25 -23.44
C GLU A 85 -10.83 -5.76 -23.26
N THR A 86 -9.58 -5.43 -23.00
CA THR A 86 -9.19 -4.04 -22.64
C THR A 86 -8.02 -3.47 -23.44
N GLY A 87 -7.24 -4.32 -24.12
CA GLY A 87 -5.98 -3.94 -24.76
C GLY A 87 -4.86 -3.62 -23.78
N ILE A 88 -5.04 -3.89 -22.48
CA ILE A 88 -4.02 -3.63 -21.46
C ILE A 88 -3.15 -4.87 -21.30
N GLU A 89 -1.86 -4.74 -21.56
CA GLU A 89 -0.87 -5.77 -21.29
C GLU A 89 -0.44 -5.72 -19.83
N LEU A 90 -0.76 -6.80 -19.06
CA LEU A 90 -0.39 -6.93 -17.66
C LEU A 90 0.93 -7.68 -17.51
N LYS A 91 1.90 -7.08 -16.81
CA LYS A 91 3.13 -7.74 -16.37
C LYS A 91 2.98 -8.18 -14.92
N ILE A 92 3.20 -9.47 -14.65
CA ILE A 92 3.27 -9.98 -13.28
C ILE A 92 4.67 -9.70 -12.76
N ILE A 93 4.79 -8.88 -11.72
CA ILE A 93 6.07 -8.52 -11.11
C ILE A 93 6.36 -9.39 -9.89
N ASN A 94 7.65 -9.61 -9.63
CA ASN A 94 8.11 -10.33 -8.44
C ASN A 94 8.06 -9.43 -7.18
N PRO A 95 8.22 -10.01 -5.97
CA PRO A 95 8.18 -9.24 -4.71
C PRO A 95 9.26 -8.16 -4.61
N ASP A 96 10.46 -8.40 -5.12
CA ASP A 96 11.56 -7.44 -5.06
C ASP A 96 11.27 -6.20 -5.89
N GLU A 97 10.69 -6.38 -7.08
CA GLU A 97 10.26 -5.28 -7.94
C GLU A 97 9.09 -4.50 -7.33
N GLU A 98 8.13 -5.19 -6.71
CA GLU A 98 7.02 -4.56 -5.98
C GLU A 98 7.55 -3.69 -4.84
N SER A 99 8.47 -4.22 -4.03
CA SER A 99 9.12 -3.52 -2.93
C SER A 99 9.95 -2.33 -3.40
N ARG A 100 10.74 -2.51 -4.48
CA ARG A 100 11.54 -1.44 -5.09
C ARG A 100 10.67 -0.27 -5.53
N LEU A 101 9.56 -0.54 -6.21
CA LEU A 101 8.63 0.48 -6.68
C LEU A 101 7.94 1.21 -5.51
N ALA A 102 7.54 0.47 -4.47
CA ALA A 102 6.95 1.06 -3.28
C ALA A 102 7.95 1.96 -2.55
N LEU A 103 9.18 1.49 -2.38
CA LEU A 103 10.28 2.28 -1.79
C LEU A 103 10.52 3.57 -2.58
N GLN A 104 10.63 3.47 -3.89
CA GLN A 104 10.87 4.61 -4.77
C GLN A 104 9.77 5.68 -4.63
N ALA A 105 8.52 5.28 -4.45
CA ALA A 105 7.42 6.21 -4.21
C ALA A 105 7.53 6.91 -2.85
N CYS A 106 8.09 6.22 -1.85
CA CYS A 106 8.17 6.68 -0.47
C CYS A 106 9.47 7.44 -0.14
N SER A 107 10.52 7.30 -0.94
CA SER A 107 11.86 7.86 -0.65
C SER A 107 11.86 9.36 -0.39
N ALA A 108 10.98 10.12 -1.05
CA ALA A 108 10.80 11.55 -0.81
C ALA A 108 10.31 11.93 0.60
N LEU A 109 9.84 10.97 1.38
CA LEU A 109 9.36 11.19 2.76
C LEU A 109 10.40 10.82 3.81
N LEU A 110 11.53 10.25 3.40
CA LEU A 110 12.64 9.94 4.28
C LEU A 110 13.38 11.23 4.68
N ASP A 111 13.81 11.28 5.91
CA ASP A 111 14.66 12.35 6.46
C ASP A 111 16.14 11.92 6.54
N GLU A 112 16.97 12.67 7.23
CA GLU A 112 18.42 12.48 7.32
C GLU A 112 18.85 11.30 8.21
N ARG A 113 17.91 10.62 8.88
CA ARG A 113 18.22 9.45 9.71
C ARG A 113 18.81 8.33 8.86
N PRO A 114 19.91 7.68 9.31
CA PRO A 114 20.69 6.77 8.47
C PRO A 114 19.98 5.45 8.16
N TYR A 115 18.89 5.12 8.86
CA TYR A 115 18.13 3.90 8.63
C TYR A 115 16.64 4.16 8.53
N ALA A 116 15.96 3.36 7.75
CA ALA A 116 14.51 3.42 7.62
C ALA A 116 13.88 2.03 7.51
N VAL A 117 12.69 1.88 8.10
CA VAL A 117 11.74 0.82 7.81
C VAL A 117 10.67 1.41 6.90
N VAL A 118 10.55 0.90 5.68
CA VAL A 118 9.44 1.25 4.77
C VAL A 118 8.56 0.02 4.60
N PHE A 119 7.26 0.17 4.79
CA PHE A 119 6.33 -0.94 4.65
C PHE A 119 5.07 -0.59 3.85
N ASP A 120 4.56 -1.58 3.11
CA ASP A 120 3.29 -1.53 2.37
C ASP A 120 2.39 -2.68 2.81
N ILE A 121 1.21 -2.36 3.37
CA ILE A 121 0.22 -3.36 3.79
C ILE A 121 -0.76 -3.57 2.64
N GLY A 122 -0.49 -4.55 1.79
CA GLY A 122 -1.32 -4.91 0.65
C GLY A 122 -2.52 -5.80 0.99
N GLY A 123 -3.30 -6.15 -0.04
CA GLY A 123 -4.42 -7.10 0.10
C GLY A 123 -3.96 -8.53 0.29
N GLY A 124 -3.01 -8.99 -0.50
CA GLY A 124 -2.48 -10.36 -0.52
C GLY A 124 -1.18 -10.53 0.26
N SER A 125 -0.34 -9.52 0.29
CA SER A 125 0.97 -9.53 0.92
C SER A 125 1.22 -8.26 1.73
N THR A 126 2.28 -8.29 2.54
CA THR A 126 2.83 -7.12 3.23
C THR A 126 4.33 -7.10 2.94
N GLU A 127 4.79 -6.02 2.36
CA GLU A 127 6.18 -5.77 2.01
C GLU A 127 6.83 -4.91 3.08
N ILE A 128 8.06 -5.26 3.48
CA ILE A 128 8.88 -4.48 4.43
C ILE A 128 10.29 -4.38 3.86
N CYS A 129 10.81 -3.16 3.80
CA CYS A 129 12.17 -2.88 3.37
C CYS A 129 12.96 -2.28 4.52
N TRP A 130 14.12 -2.85 4.83
CA TRP A 130 15.13 -2.24 5.66
C TRP A 130 16.12 -1.48 4.78
N ILE A 131 16.31 -0.20 5.07
CA ILE A 131 16.95 0.75 4.18
C ILE A 131 18.05 1.50 4.92
N LYS A 132 19.17 1.72 4.25
CA LYS A 132 20.19 2.69 4.62
C LYS A 132 19.98 3.96 3.80
N VAL A 133 20.08 5.11 4.47
CA VAL A 133 20.05 6.45 3.86
C VAL A 133 21.45 7.05 4.04
N ASP A 134 22.06 7.48 2.96
CA ASP A 134 23.36 8.14 3.02
C ASP A 134 23.24 9.66 3.29
N ASN A 135 24.36 10.33 3.48
CA ASN A 135 24.42 11.77 3.76
C ASN A 135 23.91 12.64 2.59
N MET A 136 23.71 12.07 1.41
CA MET A 136 23.14 12.74 0.24
C MET A 136 21.65 12.43 0.05
N GLY A 137 21.04 11.69 1.00
CA GLY A 137 19.64 11.27 0.93
C GLY A 137 19.40 10.12 -0.05
N GLN A 138 20.47 9.47 -0.57
CA GLN A 138 20.30 8.31 -1.43
C GLN A 138 19.96 7.08 -0.58
N THR A 139 19.07 6.27 -1.10
CA THR A 139 18.56 5.09 -0.41
C THR A 139 19.16 3.81 -0.98
N GLN A 140 19.65 2.95 -0.10
CA GLN A 140 20.07 1.60 -0.42
C GLN A 140 19.17 0.62 0.33
N CYS A 141 18.46 -0.24 -0.39
CA CYS A 141 17.74 -1.34 0.23
C CYS A 141 18.76 -2.39 0.70
N ILE A 142 18.77 -2.67 2.00
CA ILE A 142 19.66 -3.67 2.62
C ILE A 142 19.02 -5.04 2.53
N GLU A 143 17.75 -5.14 2.94
CA GLU A 143 16.99 -6.39 2.89
C GLU A 143 15.50 -6.08 2.68
N THR A 144 14.81 -6.97 1.99
CA THR A 144 13.38 -6.92 1.77
C THR A 144 12.73 -8.19 2.29
N LEU A 145 11.61 -8.03 2.98
CA LEU A 145 10.72 -9.12 3.36
C LEU A 145 9.37 -8.92 2.68
N SER A 146 8.95 -9.89 1.86
CA SER A 146 7.57 -9.97 1.38
C SER A 146 6.87 -11.11 2.11
N MET A 147 5.95 -10.73 3.01
CA MET A 147 5.12 -11.70 3.71
C MET A 147 3.84 -11.93 2.91
N PRO A 148 3.48 -13.17 2.57
CA PRO A 148 2.22 -13.48 1.93
C PRO A 148 1.05 -13.42 2.94
N CYS A 149 0.96 -12.32 3.67
CA CYS A 149 0.00 -12.02 4.74
C CYS A 149 -0.47 -10.56 4.58
N GLY A 150 -1.36 -10.34 3.62
CA GLY A 150 -2.08 -9.07 3.46
C GLY A 150 -3.42 -9.09 4.17
N VAL A 151 -4.12 -7.94 4.15
CA VAL A 151 -5.38 -7.76 4.89
C VAL A 151 -6.47 -8.74 4.46
N LEU A 152 -6.56 -9.09 3.17
CA LEU A 152 -7.54 -10.04 2.67
C LEU A 152 -7.22 -11.46 3.15
N CYS A 153 -5.96 -11.88 3.01
CA CYS A 153 -5.52 -13.21 3.41
C CYS A 153 -5.72 -13.48 4.92
N LEU A 154 -5.43 -12.49 5.76
CA LEU A 154 -5.64 -12.64 7.20
C LEU A 154 -7.12 -12.64 7.55
N THR A 155 -7.92 -11.77 6.94
CA THR A 155 -9.37 -11.74 7.16
C THR A 155 -10.01 -13.09 6.85
N GLU A 156 -9.64 -13.72 5.71
CA GLU A 156 -10.14 -15.04 5.31
C GLU A 156 -9.65 -16.14 6.27
N ARG A 157 -8.36 -16.16 6.61
CA ARG A 157 -7.75 -17.20 7.45
C ARG A 157 -8.32 -17.24 8.85
N TYR A 158 -8.61 -16.09 9.43
CA TYR A 158 -9.09 -15.95 10.79
C TYR A 158 -10.60 -15.75 10.91
N ALA A 159 -11.35 -15.96 9.81
CA ALA A 159 -12.80 -15.77 9.77
C ALA A 159 -13.56 -16.66 10.80
N GLY A 160 -13.01 -17.83 11.16
CA GLY A 160 -13.61 -18.75 12.13
C GLY A 160 -13.53 -18.30 13.60
N ILE A 161 -12.75 -17.25 13.91
CA ILE A 161 -12.68 -16.73 15.29
C ILE A 161 -13.77 -15.66 15.44
N GLU A 162 -14.81 -15.97 16.23
CA GLU A 162 -15.98 -15.10 16.42
C GLU A 162 -15.63 -13.82 17.17
N GLN A 163 -14.90 -13.95 18.27
CA GLN A 163 -14.52 -12.81 19.11
C GLN A 163 -13.50 -11.93 18.38
N ARG A 164 -13.88 -10.69 18.11
CA ARG A 164 -13.06 -9.75 17.31
C ARG A 164 -11.69 -9.49 17.91
N ARG A 165 -11.61 -9.36 19.24
CA ARG A 165 -10.34 -9.11 19.93
C ARG A 165 -9.42 -10.32 19.86
N ASP A 166 -9.94 -11.52 20.06
CA ASP A 166 -9.14 -12.76 19.97
C ASP A 166 -8.62 -12.94 18.54
N ARG A 167 -9.45 -12.67 17.55
CA ARG A 167 -9.05 -12.68 16.15
C ARG A 167 -7.93 -11.68 15.86
N PHE A 168 -8.05 -10.45 16.37
CA PHE A 168 -7.02 -9.41 16.23
C PHE A 168 -5.70 -9.86 16.87
N GLU A 169 -5.71 -10.36 18.10
CA GLU A 169 -4.49 -10.79 18.79
C GLU A 169 -3.84 -12.01 18.14
N ALA A 170 -4.63 -12.94 17.60
CA ALA A 170 -4.12 -14.09 16.86
C ALA A 170 -3.40 -13.66 15.57
N MET A 171 -4.01 -12.75 14.78
CA MET A 171 -3.39 -12.17 13.59
C MET A 171 -2.12 -11.39 13.94
N ARG A 172 -2.16 -10.54 14.98
CA ARG A 172 -1.02 -9.75 15.45
C ARG A 172 0.16 -10.66 15.86
N THR A 173 -0.13 -11.73 16.57
CA THR A 173 0.89 -12.71 17.01
C THR A 173 1.53 -13.40 15.82
N GLU A 174 0.75 -13.89 14.83
CA GLU A 174 1.30 -14.51 13.63
C GLU A 174 2.25 -13.55 12.89
N ILE A 175 1.83 -12.31 12.70
CA ILE A 175 2.65 -11.33 11.97
C ILE A 175 3.91 -10.99 12.74
N ARG A 176 3.81 -10.74 14.04
CA ARG A 176 4.95 -10.47 14.90
C ARG A 176 6.00 -11.59 14.85
N ASP A 177 5.55 -12.84 14.90
CA ASP A 177 6.46 -14.00 14.84
C ASP A 177 7.19 -14.08 13.49
N ARG A 178 6.51 -13.77 12.38
CA ARG A 178 7.12 -13.71 11.06
C ARG A 178 8.13 -12.57 10.91
N LEU A 179 7.94 -11.47 11.63
CA LEU A 179 8.82 -10.30 11.58
C LEU A 179 10.09 -10.44 12.42
N ARG A 180 10.07 -11.29 13.45
CA ARG A 180 11.20 -11.42 14.40
C ARG A 180 12.52 -11.76 13.74
N ASP A 181 12.54 -12.73 12.84
CA ASP A 181 13.77 -13.17 12.18
C ASP A 181 14.34 -12.08 11.28
N PHE A 182 13.48 -11.36 10.57
CA PHE A 182 13.89 -10.24 9.74
C PHE A 182 14.45 -9.09 10.61
N ALA A 183 13.77 -8.74 11.68
CA ALA A 183 14.19 -7.68 12.58
C ALA A 183 15.52 -8.03 13.27
N SER A 184 15.71 -9.27 13.71
CA SER A 184 16.95 -9.70 14.39
C SER A 184 18.19 -9.59 13.48
N ARG A 185 18.02 -9.73 12.18
CA ARG A 185 19.12 -9.58 11.21
C ARG A 185 19.42 -8.13 10.87
N ASN A 186 18.43 -7.24 10.95
CA ASN A 186 18.51 -5.91 10.35
C ASN A 186 18.56 -4.78 11.37
N CYS A 187 18.03 -4.97 12.57
CA CYS A 187 17.89 -3.86 13.52
C CYS A 187 18.32 -4.31 14.91
N CYS A 188 19.53 -3.91 15.30
CA CYS A 188 19.96 -4.04 16.70
C CYS A 188 19.19 -3.03 17.57
N SER A 189 18.91 -3.40 18.83
CA SER A 189 18.30 -2.53 19.84
C SER A 189 19.01 -1.15 19.91
N ASP A 190 20.32 -1.15 19.86
CA ASP A 190 21.15 0.05 19.98
C ASP A 190 20.86 1.08 18.87
N ILE A 191 20.54 0.63 17.65
CA ILE A 191 20.21 1.52 16.52
C ILE A 191 18.83 2.15 16.72
N LEU A 192 17.89 1.43 17.32
CA LEU A 192 16.55 1.95 17.65
C LEU A 192 16.62 2.98 18.77
N ASP A 193 17.36 2.67 19.85
CA ASP A 193 17.48 3.50 21.05
C ASP A 193 18.20 4.84 20.75
N ASP A 194 19.12 4.84 19.80
CA ASP A 194 19.83 6.05 19.35
C ASP A 194 18.98 6.99 18.47
N GLY A 195 17.72 6.68 18.22
CA GLY A 195 16.84 7.47 17.36
C GLY A 195 17.28 7.56 15.88
N LYS A 196 18.12 6.62 15.45
CA LYS A 196 18.70 6.56 14.09
C LYS A 196 17.77 5.97 13.05
N VAL A 197 16.62 5.44 13.47
CA VAL A 197 15.66 4.78 12.59
C VAL A 197 14.43 5.64 12.39
N GLN A 198 13.99 5.77 11.16
CA GLN A 198 12.71 6.35 10.78
C GLN A 198 11.79 5.28 10.21
N MET A 199 10.51 5.56 10.16
CA MET A 199 9.52 4.65 9.59
C MET A 199 8.62 5.38 8.61
N VAL A 200 8.36 4.73 7.46
CA VAL A 200 7.37 5.20 6.48
C VAL A 200 6.40 4.06 6.20
N GLY A 201 5.14 4.31 6.43
CA GLY A 201 4.07 3.35 6.12
C GLY A 201 3.22 3.83 4.95
N THR A 202 2.96 2.92 4.02
CA THR A 202 2.03 3.17 2.91
C THR A 202 0.89 2.18 2.92
N SER A 203 -0.08 2.39 2.09
CA SER A 203 -1.28 1.59 1.86
C SER A 203 -2.59 2.21 2.34
N GLY A 204 -3.68 1.54 1.96
CA GLY A 204 -5.01 1.93 2.40
C GLY A 204 -5.24 1.78 3.92
N THR A 205 -4.52 0.88 4.59
CA THR A 205 -4.59 0.73 6.05
C THR A 205 -3.98 1.93 6.74
N VAL A 206 -2.72 2.24 6.46
CA VAL A 206 -1.98 3.33 7.12
C VAL A 206 -2.64 4.69 6.89
N THR A 207 -3.03 4.95 5.64
CA THR A 207 -3.71 6.20 5.27
C THR A 207 -5.09 6.33 5.92
N THR A 208 -5.82 5.23 6.12
CA THR A 208 -7.09 5.23 6.85
C THR A 208 -6.87 5.53 8.33
N PHE A 209 -5.88 4.89 8.96
CA PHE A 209 -5.52 5.17 10.35
C PHE A 209 -5.18 6.65 10.57
N CYS A 210 -4.38 7.21 9.68
CA CYS A 210 -4.03 8.63 9.73
C CYS A 210 -5.27 9.53 9.56
N GLY A 211 -6.14 9.23 8.58
CA GLY A 211 -7.37 10.00 8.37
C GLY A 211 -8.31 9.98 9.59
N ILE A 212 -8.41 8.84 10.27
CA ILE A 212 -9.19 8.71 11.51
C ILE A 212 -8.52 9.49 12.65
N ALA A 213 -7.21 9.35 12.82
CA ALA A 213 -6.45 10.05 13.85
C ALA A 213 -6.51 11.57 13.70
N LEU A 214 -6.53 12.06 12.47
CA LEU A 214 -6.72 13.49 12.15
C LEU A 214 -8.19 13.97 12.26
N GLY A 215 -9.15 13.08 12.56
CA GLY A 215 -10.56 13.42 12.68
C GLY A 215 -11.19 13.94 11.37
N LEU A 216 -10.74 13.45 10.22
CA LEU A 216 -11.22 13.93 8.93
C LEU A 216 -12.68 13.54 8.68
N GLU A 217 -13.54 14.53 8.37
CA GLU A 217 -14.93 14.33 7.97
C GLU A 217 -15.09 13.66 6.61
N ARG A 218 -14.06 13.77 5.77
CA ARG A 218 -13.87 13.02 4.52
C ARG A 218 -12.38 12.78 4.31
N TYR A 219 -12.05 11.74 3.56
CA TYR A 219 -10.65 11.46 3.25
C TYR A 219 -10.05 12.57 2.36
N GLU A 220 -8.97 13.20 2.85
CA GLU A 220 -8.26 14.27 2.16
C GLU A 220 -6.78 13.91 2.02
N ARG A 221 -6.40 13.48 0.80
CA ARG A 221 -5.05 13.00 0.50
C ARG A 221 -3.96 13.99 0.93
N HIS A 222 -4.15 15.27 0.67
CA HIS A 222 -3.15 16.31 0.95
C HIS A 222 -2.89 16.55 2.44
N LYS A 223 -3.83 16.13 3.30
CA LYS A 223 -3.65 16.17 4.77
C LYS A 223 -2.99 14.90 5.30
N VAL A 224 -3.13 13.81 4.57
CA VAL A 224 -2.63 12.48 4.98
C VAL A 224 -1.22 12.22 4.45
N ASP A 225 -0.96 12.52 3.17
CA ASP A 225 0.33 12.24 2.53
C ASP A 225 1.44 13.12 3.10
N GLY A 226 2.45 12.48 3.69
CA GLY A 226 3.58 13.15 4.34
C GLY A 226 3.34 13.59 5.79
N SER A 227 2.16 13.31 6.35
CA SER A 227 1.90 13.60 7.77
C SER A 227 2.62 12.63 8.70
N ASP A 228 2.82 13.06 9.94
CA ASP A 228 3.30 12.21 11.01
C ASP A 228 2.11 11.58 11.75
N LEU A 229 2.10 10.25 11.85
CA LEU A 229 1.18 9.51 12.69
C LEU A 229 1.92 9.01 13.94
N ARG A 230 1.48 9.46 15.12
CA ARG A 230 1.99 8.94 16.38
C ARG A 230 1.46 7.52 16.61
N PHE A 231 2.29 6.63 17.11
CA PHE A 231 1.84 5.27 17.42
C PHE A 231 0.79 5.22 18.53
N ASP A 232 0.80 6.18 19.48
CA ASP A 232 -0.27 6.31 20.48
C ASP A 232 -1.63 6.61 19.84
N ASP A 233 -1.64 7.45 18.78
CA ASP A 233 -2.83 7.74 18.00
C ASP A 233 -3.30 6.51 17.22
N ALA A 234 -2.37 5.77 16.64
CA ALA A 234 -2.66 4.52 15.93
C ALA A 234 -3.26 3.46 16.88
N GLU A 235 -2.80 3.39 18.13
CA GLU A 235 -3.36 2.50 19.14
C GLU A 235 -4.80 2.92 19.50
N ARG A 236 -5.05 4.21 19.72
CA ARG A 236 -6.42 4.72 19.92
C ARG A 236 -7.35 4.41 18.75
N VAL A 237 -6.86 4.54 17.53
CA VAL A 237 -7.61 4.15 16.32
C VAL A 237 -7.88 2.65 16.30
N THR A 238 -6.91 1.81 16.67
CA THR A 238 -7.10 0.36 16.77
C THR A 238 -8.21 0.02 17.75
N GLU A 239 -8.18 0.56 18.97
CA GLU A 239 -9.22 0.34 19.98
C GLU A 239 -10.60 0.84 19.50
N LEU A 240 -10.64 2.00 18.85
CA LEU A 240 -11.87 2.50 18.24
C LEU A 240 -12.43 1.53 17.21
N LEU A 241 -11.59 1.04 16.28
CA LEU A 241 -11.99 0.11 15.24
C LEU A 241 -12.49 -1.22 15.81
N LEU A 242 -11.83 -1.77 16.84
CA LEU A 242 -12.25 -3.02 17.47
C LEU A 242 -13.61 -2.92 18.19
N ARG A 243 -13.95 -1.73 18.69
CA ARG A 243 -15.26 -1.47 19.35
C ARG A 243 -16.35 -1.01 18.39
N MET A 244 -15.96 -0.54 17.20
CA MET A 244 -16.89 0.05 16.23
C MET A 244 -17.79 -1.03 15.60
N GLU A 245 -19.10 -0.80 15.62
CA GLU A 245 -20.09 -1.64 14.95
C GLU A 245 -19.88 -1.66 13.43
N ALA A 246 -20.28 -2.77 12.79
CA ALA A 246 -20.03 -3.00 11.37
C ALA A 246 -20.61 -1.88 10.47
N ASP A 247 -21.84 -1.43 10.75
CA ASP A 247 -22.49 -0.39 9.93
C ASP A 247 -21.86 0.99 10.12
N LYS A 248 -21.47 1.33 11.34
CA LYS A 248 -20.72 2.56 11.62
C LYS A 248 -19.37 2.55 10.90
N ARG A 249 -18.71 1.39 10.83
CA ARG A 249 -17.46 1.22 10.12
C ARG A 249 -17.62 1.37 8.60
N LYS A 250 -18.67 0.79 8.01
CA LYS A 250 -19.01 0.93 6.60
C LYS A 250 -19.32 2.38 6.22
N GLY A 251 -20.02 3.11 7.10
CA GLY A 251 -20.36 4.51 6.90
C GLY A 251 -19.25 5.50 7.25
N HIS A 252 -18.14 5.06 7.83
CA HIS A 252 -17.07 5.97 8.25
C HIS A 252 -16.35 6.58 7.03
N PRO A 253 -16.22 7.93 6.97
CA PRO A 253 -15.74 8.64 5.77
C PRO A 253 -14.33 8.27 5.33
N CYS A 254 -13.46 7.87 6.27
CA CYS A 254 -12.10 7.45 5.96
C CYS A 254 -11.96 5.95 5.68
N ILE A 255 -12.95 5.11 6.02
CA ILE A 255 -12.90 3.65 5.82
C ILE A 255 -13.61 3.26 4.53
N GLY A 256 -14.91 3.54 4.49
CA GLY A 256 -15.81 3.17 3.40
C GLY A 256 -16.18 1.68 3.38
N ASN A 257 -17.29 1.38 2.71
CA ASN A 257 -17.90 0.05 2.71
C ASN A 257 -16.94 -1.08 2.26
N GLN A 258 -16.11 -0.82 1.24
CA GLN A 258 -15.25 -1.84 0.64
C GLN A 258 -14.09 -2.30 1.53
N ARG A 259 -13.67 -1.47 2.50
CA ARG A 259 -12.52 -1.74 3.39
C ARG A 259 -12.94 -2.14 4.81
N ALA A 260 -14.20 -1.89 5.18
CA ALA A 260 -14.69 -2.05 6.56
C ALA A 260 -14.36 -3.42 7.18
N GLU A 261 -14.48 -4.50 6.40
CA GLU A 261 -14.21 -5.86 6.85
C GLU A 261 -12.70 -6.17 6.98
N LEU A 262 -11.86 -5.43 6.25
CA LEU A 262 -10.41 -5.65 6.21
C LEU A 262 -9.64 -4.89 7.30
N MET A 263 -10.33 -3.99 8.03
CA MET A 263 -9.66 -3.09 8.97
C MET A 263 -9.09 -3.80 10.19
N ASP A 264 -9.71 -4.90 10.67
CA ASP A 264 -9.18 -5.66 11.81
C ASP A 264 -7.84 -6.32 11.47
N ALA A 265 -7.74 -6.89 10.26
CA ALA A 265 -6.48 -7.46 9.77
C ALA A 265 -5.41 -6.39 9.53
N GLY A 266 -5.82 -5.25 8.95
CA GLY A 266 -4.92 -4.10 8.77
C GLY A 266 -4.38 -3.56 10.09
N ALA A 267 -5.24 -3.45 11.10
CA ALA A 267 -4.88 -3.03 12.45
C ALA A 267 -3.89 -4.02 13.10
N ALA A 268 -4.11 -5.34 12.94
CA ALA A 268 -3.25 -6.38 13.49
C ALA A 268 -1.85 -6.36 12.87
N ILE A 269 -1.75 -6.21 11.54
CA ILE A 269 -0.46 -6.07 10.85
C ILE A 269 0.27 -4.82 11.35
N PHE A 270 -0.42 -3.68 11.41
CA PHE A 270 0.16 -2.42 11.83
C PHE A 270 0.64 -2.46 13.29
N ALA A 271 -0.15 -3.05 14.20
CA ALA A 271 0.24 -3.24 15.59
C ALA A 271 1.47 -4.17 15.72
N ALA A 272 1.54 -5.25 14.94
CA ALA A 272 2.69 -6.15 14.95
C ALA A 272 3.98 -5.47 14.45
N ILE A 273 3.89 -4.61 13.43
CA ILE A 273 5.02 -3.80 12.96
C ILE A 273 5.53 -2.88 14.09
N ARG A 274 4.61 -2.20 14.79
CA ARG A 274 4.96 -1.38 15.95
C ARG A 274 5.62 -2.19 17.07
N ASP A 275 5.16 -3.40 17.35
CA ASP A 275 5.74 -4.26 18.39
C ASP A 275 7.20 -4.61 18.11
N ILE A 276 7.54 -4.73 16.84
CA ILE A 276 8.90 -5.06 16.38
C ILE A 276 9.79 -3.81 16.35
N TRP A 277 9.25 -2.68 15.89
CA TRP A 277 9.96 -1.41 15.82
C TRP A 277 9.19 -0.35 16.63
N PRO A 278 9.45 -0.25 17.95
CA PRO A 278 8.71 0.63 18.86
C PRO A 278 9.16 2.10 18.75
N LEU A 279 8.99 2.66 17.56
CA LEU A 279 9.24 4.08 17.30
C LEU A 279 8.07 4.95 17.80
N ALA A 280 8.29 6.23 18.02
CA ALA A 280 7.24 7.13 18.49
C ALA A 280 6.28 7.53 17.38
N THR A 281 6.77 7.67 16.14
CA THR A 281 6.05 8.18 14.98
C THR A 281 6.44 7.46 13.72
N LEU A 282 5.54 7.51 12.72
CA LEU A 282 5.86 7.15 11.34
C LEU A 282 5.38 8.23 10.38
N LYS A 283 6.05 8.38 9.25
CA LYS A 283 5.56 9.14 8.10
C LYS A 283 4.52 8.34 7.34
N VAL A 284 3.41 8.96 7.00
CA VAL A 284 2.34 8.34 6.24
C VAL A 284 2.50 8.67 4.76
N ALA A 285 2.58 7.64 3.93
CA ALA A 285 2.63 7.78 2.48
C ALA A 285 1.27 7.41 1.85
N ASP A 286 0.61 8.36 1.19
CA ASP A 286 -0.48 8.05 0.26
C ASP A 286 0.06 7.93 -1.17
N ARG A 287 1.16 7.23 -1.27
CA ARG A 287 1.93 6.89 -2.47
C ARG A 287 2.30 5.43 -2.38
N GLY A 288 2.55 4.80 -3.51
CA GLY A 288 2.95 3.41 -3.52
C GLY A 288 3.31 2.97 -4.94
N LEU A 289 3.08 1.70 -5.25
CA LEU A 289 3.45 1.06 -6.50
C LEU A 289 3.20 1.91 -7.77
N ARG A 290 2.05 2.59 -7.88
CA ARG A 290 1.70 3.40 -9.05
C ARG A 290 2.59 4.63 -9.22
N GLU A 291 2.87 5.29 -8.13
CA GLU A 291 3.74 6.46 -8.11
C GLU A 291 5.19 6.05 -8.42
N GLY A 292 5.65 4.90 -7.91
CA GLY A 292 6.95 4.33 -8.26
C GLY A 292 7.07 4.02 -9.76
N ILE A 293 6.04 3.39 -10.34
CA ILE A 293 5.98 3.13 -11.78
C ILE A 293 6.05 4.45 -12.58
N LEU A 294 5.35 5.50 -12.16
CA LEU A 294 5.41 6.80 -12.84
C LEU A 294 6.81 7.39 -12.81
N VAL A 295 7.49 7.33 -11.66
CA VAL A 295 8.88 7.79 -11.54
C VAL A 295 9.80 7.03 -12.49
N ASP A 296 9.66 5.70 -12.59
CA ASP A 296 10.45 4.90 -13.54
C ASP A 296 10.19 5.27 -14.99
N LEU A 297 8.93 5.40 -15.39
CA LEU A 297 8.57 5.80 -16.74
C LEU A 297 9.15 7.17 -17.10
N MET A 298 9.09 8.13 -16.17
CA MET A 298 9.59 9.49 -16.41
C MET A 298 11.12 9.54 -16.46
N ARG A 299 11.80 8.78 -15.59
CA ARG A 299 13.27 8.63 -15.65
C ARG A 299 13.73 7.99 -16.96
N ALA A 300 13.00 6.98 -17.44
CA ALA A 300 13.28 6.35 -18.74
C ALA A 300 13.08 7.32 -19.91
N ASP A 301 12.27 8.38 -19.75
CA ASP A 301 12.08 9.46 -20.71
C ASP A 301 13.10 10.61 -20.56
N GLY A 302 14.09 10.46 -19.67
CA GLY A 302 15.13 11.47 -19.43
C GLY A 302 14.68 12.65 -18.56
N HIS A 303 13.53 12.54 -17.87
CA HIS A 303 13.11 13.56 -16.92
C HIS A 303 13.89 13.38 -15.60
N ALA A 304 14.59 14.44 -15.19
CA ALA A 304 15.17 14.52 -13.85
C ALA A 304 14.01 14.67 -12.84
N ILE A 305 13.61 13.57 -12.21
CA ILE A 305 12.64 13.60 -11.12
C ILE A 305 13.42 13.39 -9.84
N ASP A 306 13.57 14.47 -9.07
CA ASP A 306 13.97 14.35 -7.68
C ASP A 306 12.79 13.76 -6.90
N PRO A 307 12.98 12.63 -6.22
CA PRO A 307 11.97 12.08 -5.31
C PRO A 307 11.48 13.10 -4.27
N CYS A 308 12.32 14.06 -3.90
CA CYS A 308 11.97 15.14 -2.98
C CYS A 308 11.00 16.17 -3.59
N ASP A 309 11.05 16.43 -4.88
CA ASP A 309 10.22 17.44 -5.56
C ASP A 309 8.80 16.95 -5.86
N ALA A 310 8.57 15.64 -5.86
CA ALA A 310 7.21 15.08 -5.92
C ALA A 310 6.30 15.51 -4.74
N ARG A 311 6.82 16.23 -3.77
CA ARG A 311 6.10 16.75 -2.59
C ARG A 311 5.14 17.90 -2.90
N ARG A 312 5.37 18.70 -3.95
CA ARG A 312 4.74 20.03 -4.07
C ARG A 312 3.46 20.10 -4.89
N HIS A 313 3.10 19.09 -5.69
CA HIS A 313 2.03 19.23 -6.68
C HIS A 313 0.95 18.16 -6.67
N THR A 314 0.67 17.52 -5.53
CA THR A 314 -0.53 16.67 -5.40
C THR A 314 -1.73 17.46 -4.85
N VAL A 315 -1.71 18.77 -4.94
CA VAL A 315 -2.81 19.64 -4.46
C VAL A 315 -3.36 20.44 -5.62
N SER A 316 -4.42 20.00 -6.20
CA SER A 316 -5.66 20.73 -6.50
C SER A 316 -6.54 19.92 -7.46
N HIS A 317 -7.77 19.70 -7.03
CA HIS A 317 -8.94 19.33 -7.82
C HIS A 317 -8.94 17.96 -8.54
N ILE A 318 -9.17 16.89 -7.77
CA ILE A 318 -10.10 15.88 -8.24
C ILE A 318 -11.31 15.94 -7.30
N SER A 319 -12.29 16.76 -7.67
CA SER A 319 -13.65 16.64 -7.14
C SER A 319 -14.10 15.21 -7.42
N ALA A 320 -14.42 14.49 -6.35
CA ALA A 320 -15.20 13.27 -6.45
C ALA A 320 -16.51 13.64 -7.14
N ASN A 321 -16.72 13.12 -8.35
CA ASN A 321 -18.06 12.99 -8.90
C ASN A 321 -18.50 11.54 -8.70
N PRO A 322 -19.80 11.33 -8.38
CA PRO A 322 -20.38 10.12 -7.80
C PRO A 322 -20.26 8.86 -8.63
#